data_819a7d3aab2100abc278e9378c359506
#
_entry.id   819a7d3aab2100abc278e9378c359506
#
_cell.length_a   1.000
_cell.length_b   1.000
_cell.length_c   1.000
_cell.angle_alpha   90.00
_cell.angle_beta   90.00
_cell.angle_gamma   90.00
#
_symmetry.space_group_name_H-M   'P 1'
#
loop_
_entity.id
_entity.type
_entity.pdbx_description
1 polymer ?
#
loop_
_entity_poly.entity_id
_entity_poly.type
_entity_poly.pdbx_seq_one_letter_code
_entity_poly.pdbx_strand_id
1 'polypeptide(L)'
;MGSVSARFILGGLLASLALVSCGQSDQSAPEPSKPRLVRTIVLDGSHAGAWQEFPGKVEASKVANLAFRVSGELLELLALEGDEVTVGQLVAKLDDKDQKIRLRARKAEYEQAFADFQRGETLIKSGGISRSDYQRLEATSSTAKSSFESAERDLDATRLRAPFAGFIAVRYVENFEEIVAQQLVYTLHD
;
A
#
# COMPACT_ATOMS: atom_id res chain seq x y z
N MET A 1 -6.16 52.79 -43.03
CA MET A 1 -7.09 52.79 -44.15
C MET A 1 -8.47 52.91 -43.60
N GLY A 2 -9.07 53.85 -43.63
CA GLY A 2 -9.86 54.76 -44.46
C GLY A 2 -11.11 55.00 -43.62
N SER A 3 -11.32 56.19 -43.15
CA SER A 3 -11.94 57.25 -43.90
C SER A 3 -13.47 57.10 -43.94
N VAL A 4 -14.31 57.94 -43.59
CA VAL A 4 -14.56 59.37 -43.81
C VAL A 4 -16.05 59.56 -43.56
N SER A 5 -16.44 60.49 -42.91
CA SER A 5 -17.06 61.81 -43.13
C SER A 5 -18.54 61.78 -42.86
N ALA A 6 -19.01 62.62 -42.07
CA ALA A 6 -19.24 64.03 -42.14
C ALA A 6 -20.64 64.44 -42.66
N ARG A 7 -21.17 65.40 -41.93
CA ARG A 7 -21.90 66.58 -42.45
C ARG A 7 -23.40 66.34 -42.78
N PHE A 8 -24.32 67.17 -42.54
CA PHE A 8 -24.56 68.63 -42.51
C PHE A 8 -26.02 68.79 -42.08
N ILE A 9 -26.47 69.75 -41.51
CA ILE A 9 -26.69 71.19 -41.55
C ILE A 9 -28.19 71.41 -41.18
N LEU A 10 -28.43 72.21 -40.22
CA LEU A 10 -28.88 73.56 -40.22
C LEU A 10 -30.41 73.80 -40.48
N GLY A 11 -30.96 74.66 -39.76
CA GLY A 11 -32.13 75.48 -40.06
C GLY A 11 -33.33 75.28 -39.18
N GLY A 12 -33.72 76.15 -38.50
CA GLY A 12 -34.12 77.50 -38.40
C GLY A 12 -35.14 77.64 -37.28
N LEU A 13 -34.91 78.44 -36.42
CA LEU A 13 -35.29 79.81 -36.13
C LEU A 13 -36.82 80.10 -36.11
N LEU A 14 -37.18 80.84 -35.13
CA LEU A 14 -38.37 81.66 -34.86
C LEU A 14 -39.46 81.04 -34.06
N ALA A 15 -39.53 81.44 -32.82
CA ALA A 15 -40.17 82.65 -32.24
C ALA A 15 -41.60 82.43 -31.89
N SER A 16 -41.90 82.64 -30.69
CA SER A 16 -42.92 83.52 -30.02
C SER A 16 -43.45 82.83 -28.78
N LEU A 17 -43.18 83.34 -27.65
CA LEU A 17 -43.79 84.37 -26.80
C LEU A 17 -45.11 83.92 -26.13
N ALA A 18 -45.01 83.97 -24.84
CA ALA A 18 -46.05 84.20 -23.81
C ALA A 18 -47.06 83.12 -23.48
N LEU A 19 -47.04 82.67 -22.28
CA LEU A 19 -47.92 83.21 -21.22
C LEU A 19 -47.63 82.46 -19.91
N VAL A 20 -47.44 83.30 -18.93
CA VAL A 20 -47.36 82.93 -17.50
C VAL A 20 -48.71 82.34 -17.05
N SER A 21 -48.66 81.19 -16.45
CA SER A 21 -49.72 80.72 -15.56
C SER A 21 -49.09 80.06 -14.33
N CYS A 22 -49.11 80.79 -13.23
CA CYS A 22 -48.90 80.24 -11.90
C CYS A 22 -50.00 79.21 -11.61
N GLY A 23 -49.58 77.96 -11.62
CA GLY A 23 -50.34 76.86 -11.05
C GLY A 23 -49.62 76.36 -9.80
N GLN A 24 -50.10 76.75 -8.68
CA GLN A 24 -49.69 76.29 -7.36
C GLN A 24 -50.06 74.81 -7.22
N SER A 25 -49.10 73.97 -7.38
CA SER A 25 -49.25 72.52 -7.14
C SER A 25 -49.16 72.31 -5.65
N ASP A 26 -50.34 72.13 -5.04
CA ASP A 26 -50.44 71.56 -3.69
C ASP A 26 -49.58 70.25 -3.68
N GLN A 27 -48.42 70.34 -3.10
CA GLN A 27 -47.65 69.14 -2.72
C GLN A 27 -48.33 68.57 -1.45
N SER A 28 -49.32 67.72 -1.66
CA SER A 28 -49.78 66.84 -0.62
C SER A 28 -48.59 65.99 -0.17
N ALA A 29 -48.19 66.26 1.06
CA ALA A 29 -47.18 65.38 1.71
C ALA A 29 -47.63 63.91 1.60
N PRO A 30 -46.71 62.98 1.24
CA PRO A 30 -47.12 61.59 1.19
C PRO A 30 -47.61 61.13 2.55
N GLU A 31 -48.87 60.72 2.57
CA GLU A 31 -49.48 60.09 3.74
C GLU A 31 -48.60 58.95 4.22
N PRO A 32 -48.24 58.85 5.50
CA PRO A 32 -47.42 57.79 6.02
C PRO A 32 -48.14 56.47 5.73
N SER A 33 -47.52 55.67 4.83
CA SER A 33 -48.05 54.38 4.47
C SER A 33 -48.15 53.49 5.72
N LYS A 34 -49.41 53.08 6.02
CA LYS A 34 -49.66 52.16 7.11
C LYS A 34 -48.70 50.92 7.01
N PRO A 35 -48.03 50.58 8.11
CA PRO A 35 -47.11 49.41 8.09
C PRO A 35 -47.87 48.16 7.65
N ARG A 36 -47.42 47.60 6.60
CA ARG A 36 -47.92 46.31 6.08
C ARG A 36 -47.40 45.19 6.98
N LEU A 37 -48.30 44.45 7.60
CA LEU A 37 -47.94 43.25 8.33
C LEU A 37 -47.38 42.21 7.35
N VAL A 38 -46.09 42.02 7.41
CA VAL A 38 -45.43 40.94 6.68
C VAL A 38 -45.10 39.79 7.66
N ARG A 39 -45.50 38.62 7.28
CA ARG A 39 -45.16 37.40 8.02
C ARG A 39 -43.73 37.02 7.65
N THR A 40 -42.80 37.25 8.54
CA THR A 40 -41.42 36.82 8.38
C THR A 40 -41.28 35.44 8.97
N ILE A 41 -40.65 34.52 8.24
CA ILE A 41 -40.19 33.25 8.74
C ILE A 41 -38.70 33.44 8.99
N VAL A 42 -38.29 33.33 10.23
CA VAL A 42 -36.87 33.28 10.59
C VAL A 42 -36.43 31.87 10.26
N LEU A 43 -35.59 31.73 9.26
CA LEU A 43 -34.89 30.47 9.02
C LEU A 43 -33.80 30.39 10.09
N ASP A 44 -34.06 29.62 11.12
CA ASP A 44 -33.06 29.28 12.11
C ASP A 44 -32.04 28.35 11.42
N GLY A 45 -30.78 28.79 11.36
CA GLY A 45 -29.68 28.08 10.70
C GLY A 45 -29.29 26.75 11.38
N SER A 46 -30.02 26.37 12.46
CA SER A 46 -29.78 25.12 13.18
C SER A 46 -30.08 23.84 12.37
N HIS A 47 -30.74 23.99 11.22
CA HIS A 47 -31.04 22.86 10.32
C HIS A 47 -30.16 22.84 9.05
N ALA A 48 -29.15 23.70 8.96
CA ALA A 48 -28.22 23.74 7.82
C ALA A 48 -27.12 22.64 7.89
N GLY A 49 -27.18 21.79 8.89
CA GLY A 49 -26.37 20.58 8.94
C GLY A 49 -27.10 19.41 8.27
N ALA A 50 -27.28 19.45 6.96
CA ALA A 50 -27.60 18.23 6.24
C ALA A 50 -26.43 17.27 6.43
N TRP A 51 -26.59 16.33 7.36
CA TRP A 51 -25.64 15.21 7.49
C TRP A 51 -25.70 14.46 6.18
N GLN A 52 -24.62 14.57 5.40
CA GLN A 52 -24.48 13.84 4.17
C GLN A 52 -23.79 12.52 4.51
N GLU A 53 -24.55 11.44 4.46
CA GLU A 53 -24.03 10.10 4.69
C GLU A 53 -23.35 9.62 3.41
N PHE A 54 -22.04 9.33 3.50
CA PHE A 54 -21.29 8.74 2.40
C PHE A 54 -21.10 7.26 2.71
N PRO A 55 -21.55 6.34 1.84
CA PRO A 55 -21.24 4.94 2.00
C PRO A 55 -19.72 4.74 1.81
N GLY A 56 -19.09 4.14 2.80
CA GLY A 56 -17.67 3.78 2.78
C GLY A 56 -17.49 2.30 3.05
N LYS A 57 -16.44 1.71 2.49
CA LYS A 57 -15.98 0.36 2.79
C LYS A 57 -14.68 0.46 3.56
N VAL A 58 -14.61 -0.22 4.70
CA VAL A 58 -13.34 -0.38 5.44
C VAL A 58 -12.62 -1.58 4.85
N GLU A 59 -11.39 -1.38 4.42
CA GLU A 59 -10.52 -2.44 3.92
C GLU A 59 -9.20 -2.40 4.69
N ALA A 60 -8.57 -3.57 4.85
CA ALA A 60 -7.24 -3.66 5.43
C ALA A 60 -6.23 -2.90 4.56
N SER A 61 -5.33 -2.13 5.17
CA SER A 61 -4.32 -1.36 4.43
C SER A 61 -3.21 -2.27 3.91
N LYS A 62 -2.96 -3.39 4.59
CA LYS A 62 -2.01 -4.42 4.16
C LYS A 62 -2.67 -5.79 4.19
N VAL A 63 -2.48 -6.52 3.11
CA VAL A 63 -2.91 -7.91 2.97
C VAL A 63 -1.71 -8.74 2.54
N ALA A 64 -1.43 -9.84 3.24
CA ALA A 64 -0.41 -10.80 2.85
C ALA A 64 -1.00 -12.20 2.72
N ASN A 65 -0.72 -12.83 1.59
CA ASN A 65 -1.00 -14.23 1.37
C ASN A 65 0.21 -15.04 1.82
N LEU A 66 0.03 -15.83 2.86
CA LEU A 66 1.09 -16.64 3.46
C LEU A 66 1.08 -18.03 2.83
N ALA A 67 2.23 -18.43 2.29
CA ALA A 67 2.44 -19.71 1.62
C ALA A 67 3.84 -20.24 1.93
N PHE A 68 3.98 -21.57 2.01
CA PHE A 68 5.31 -22.18 2.11
C PHE A 68 6.05 -22.12 0.78
N ARG A 69 7.37 -21.96 0.83
CA ARG A 69 8.25 -21.99 -0.36
C ARG A 69 8.67 -23.40 -0.77
N VAL A 70 8.50 -24.37 0.14
CA VAL A 70 8.84 -25.78 -0.07
C VAL A 70 7.59 -26.63 0.17
N SER A 71 7.54 -27.80 -0.48
CA SER A 71 6.48 -28.77 -0.27
C SER A 71 6.77 -29.65 0.94
N GLY A 72 5.72 -30.18 1.58
CA GLY A 72 5.82 -31.13 2.69
C GLY A 72 4.50 -31.27 3.44
N GLU A 73 4.47 -32.23 4.35
CA GLU A 73 3.32 -32.48 5.22
C GLU A 73 3.20 -31.35 6.27
N LEU A 74 2.02 -30.80 6.43
CA LEU A 74 1.72 -29.78 7.43
C LEU A 74 1.61 -30.42 8.81
N LEU A 75 2.62 -30.19 9.65
CA LEU A 75 2.68 -30.78 10.98
C LEU A 75 1.77 -30.06 11.96
N GLU A 76 1.76 -28.72 11.93
CA GLU A 76 1.11 -27.91 12.95
C GLU A 76 0.68 -26.55 12.42
N LEU A 77 -0.57 -26.18 12.70
CA LEU A 77 -1.12 -24.84 12.54
C LEU A 77 -1.20 -24.18 13.93
N LEU A 78 -0.45 -23.11 14.14
CA LEU A 78 -0.28 -22.45 15.44
C LEU A 78 -1.19 -21.24 15.60
N ALA A 79 -1.82 -20.78 14.52
CA ALA A 79 -2.75 -19.66 14.51
C ALA A 79 -4.10 -20.08 13.92
N LEU A 80 -5.17 -19.61 14.52
CA LEU A 80 -6.55 -19.81 14.08
C LEU A 80 -7.06 -18.55 13.35
N GLU A 81 -8.18 -18.70 12.63
CA GLU A 81 -8.88 -17.54 12.07
C GLU A 81 -9.34 -16.60 13.18
N GLY A 82 -9.08 -15.31 13.00
CA GLY A 82 -9.36 -14.27 13.98
C GLY A 82 -8.25 -14.01 14.99
N ASP A 83 -7.20 -14.86 15.05
CA ASP A 83 -6.09 -14.66 15.98
C ASP A 83 -5.24 -13.45 15.55
N GLU A 84 -4.83 -12.67 16.55
CA GLU A 84 -3.84 -11.63 16.41
C GLU A 84 -2.43 -12.22 16.42
N VAL A 85 -1.60 -11.82 15.45
CA VAL A 85 -0.21 -12.28 15.34
C VAL A 85 0.76 -11.11 15.30
N THR A 86 1.94 -11.32 15.87
CA THR A 86 3.03 -10.33 15.87
C THR A 86 4.02 -10.59 14.73
N VAL A 87 4.83 -9.56 14.41
CA VAL A 87 5.88 -9.67 13.38
C VAL A 87 6.84 -10.82 13.70
N GLY A 88 7.08 -11.71 12.74
CA GLY A 88 7.99 -12.84 12.88
C GLY A 88 7.42 -14.04 13.67
N GLN A 89 6.19 -13.93 14.19
CA GLN A 89 5.53 -15.03 14.89
C GLN A 89 5.36 -16.24 13.97
N LEU A 90 5.68 -17.42 14.48
CA LEU A 90 5.47 -18.69 13.77
C LEU A 90 3.96 -18.99 13.74
N VAL A 91 3.40 -19.13 12.55
CA VAL A 91 1.96 -19.39 12.36
C VAL A 91 1.66 -20.80 11.86
N ALA A 92 2.62 -21.43 11.15
CA ALA A 92 2.51 -22.83 10.74
C ALA A 92 3.89 -23.46 10.54
N LYS A 93 3.95 -24.81 10.57
CA LYS A 93 5.18 -25.57 10.43
C LYS A 93 4.93 -26.85 9.64
N LEU A 94 5.81 -27.11 8.65
CA LEU A 94 5.89 -28.40 7.96
C LEU A 94 6.75 -29.41 8.74
N ASP A 95 6.63 -30.69 8.44
CA ASP A 95 7.61 -31.71 8.88
C ASP A 95 8.99 -31.37 8.27
N ASP A 96 9.95 -31.13 9.13
CA ASP A 96 11.29 -30.65 8.78
C ASP A 96 12.39 -31.73 8.86
N LYS A 97 11.99 -33.01 9.04
CA LYS A 97 12.94 -34.12 9.24
C LYS A 97 13.89 -34.29 8.03
N ASP A 98 13.33 -34.32 6.84
CA ASP A 98 14.11 -34.51 5.63
C ASP A 98 15.03 -33.32 5.34
N GLN A 99 14.55 -32.09 5.59
CA GLN A 99 15.33 -30.87 5.44
C GLN A 99 16.49 -30.85 6.45
N LYS A 100 16.28 -31.30 7.68
CA LYS A 100 17.34 -31.44 8.70
C LYS A 100 18.40 -32.47 8.33
N ILE A 101 17.98 -33.60 7.74
CA ILE A 101 18.93 -34.62 7.25
C ILE A 101 19.76 -34.03 6.11
N ARG A 102 19.11 -33.38 5.14
CA ARG A 102 19.75 -32.74 3.98
C ARG A 102 20.71 -31.64 4.42
N LEU A 103 20.31 -30.80 5.37
CA LEU A 103 21.17 -29.75 5.95
C LEU A 103 22.44 -30.36 6.57
N ARG A 104 22.30 -31.42 7.38
CA ARG A 104 23.47 -32.09 8.00
C ARG A 104 24.44 -32.66 6.97
N ALA A 105 23.92 -33.27 5.90
CA ALA A 105 24.75 -33.78 4.80
C ALA A 105 25.52 -32.66 4.10
N ARG A 106 24.82 -31.56 3.71
CA ARG A 106 25.46 -30.41 3.05
C ARG A 106 26.45 -29.68 3.93
N LYS A 107 26.18 -29.63 5.25
CA LYS A 107 27.10 -29.07 6.23
C LYS A 107 28.41 -29.87 6.29
N ALA A 108 28.34 -31.20 6.34
CA ALA A 108 29.52 -32.08 6.35
C ALA A 108 30.34 -31.94 5.06
N GLU A 109 29.68 -31.88 3.91
CA GLU A 109 30.35 -31.64 2.60
C GLU A 109 31.09 -30.28 2.60
N TYR A 110 30.44 -29.22 3.09
CA TYR A 110 31.07 -27.90 3.20
C TYR A 110 32.26 -27.91 4.17
N GLU A 111 32.10 -28.48 5.37
CA GLU A 111 33.16 -28.53 6.37
C GLU A 111 34.40 -29.25 5.84
N GLN A 112 34.20 -30.35 5.09
CA GLN A 112 35.32 -31.06 4.43
C GLN A 112 35.96 -30.21 3.33
N ALA A 113 35.19 -29.66 2.41
CA ALA A 113 35.71 -28.87 1.30
C ALA A 113 36.42 -27.60 1.81
N PHE A 114 35.93 -27.00 2.88
CA PHE A 114 36.56 -25.85 3.52
C PHE A 114 37.89 -26.21 4.20
N ALA A 115 37.95 -27.36 4.89
CA ALA A 115 39.21 -27.86 5.49
C ALA A 115 40.26 -28.18 4.41
N ASP A 116 39.84 -28.76 3.25
CA ASP A 116 40.73 -28.97 2.13
C ASP A 116 41.25 -27.68 1.52
N PHE A 117 40.39 -26.68 1.37
CA PHE A 117 40.77 -25.34 0.91
C PHE A 117 41.75 -24.67 1.88
N GLN A 118 41.52 -24.72 3.19
CA GLN A 118 42.46 -24.17 4.18
C GLN A 118 43.82 -24.84 4.14
N ARG A 119 43.86 -26.16 3.96
CA ARG A 119 45.12 -26.86 3.75
C ARG A 119 45.80 -26.42 2.46
N GLY A 120 45.03 -26.28 1.38
CA GLY A 120 45.50 -25.75 0.10
C GLY A 120 46.08 -24.33 0.22
N GLU A 121 45.45 -23.47 1.02
CA GLU A 121 45.95 -22.10 1.30
C GLU A 121 47.33 -22.11 1.98
N THR A 122 47.55 -23.05 2.85
CA THR A 122 48.88 -23.23 3.49
C THR A 122 49.92 -23.77 2.49
N LEU A 123 49.53 -24.77 1.69
CA LEU A 123 50.43 -25.42 0.73
C LEU A 123 50.80 -24.49 -0.42
N ILE A 124 49.93 -23.66 -0.92
CA ILE A 124 50.25 -22.72 -2.02
C ILE A 124 51.31 -21.70 -1.59
N LYS A 125 51.30 -21.26 -0.34
CA LYS A 125 52.30 -20.34 0.22
C LYS A 125 53.70 -20.94 0.33
N SER A 126 53.78 -22.29 0.50
CA SER A 126 55.03 -23.06 0.53
C SER A 126 55.41 -23.63 -0.82
N GLY A 127 54.66 -23.39 -1.87
CA GLY A 127 54.92 -23.99 -3.21
C GLY A 127 54.53 -25.47 -3.31
N GLY A 128 53.80 -26.02 -2.34
CA GLY A 128 53.43 -27.44 -2.25
C GLY A 128 52.30 -27.87 -3.19
N ILE A 129 51.58 -26.96 -3.79
CA ILE A 129 50.55 -27.26 -4.80
C ILE A 129 50.58 -26.26 -5.95
N SER A 130 49.99 -26.63 -7.09
CA SER A 130 49.85 -25.71 -8.22
C SER A 130 48.77 -24.67 -8.01
N ARG A 131 48.85 -23.55 -8.73
CA ARG A 131 47.82 -22.51 -8.71
C ARG A 131 46.44 -23.03 -9.16
N SER A 132 46.45 -23.95 -10.16
CA SER A 132 45.22 -24.56 -10.65
C SER A 132 44.58 -25.50 -9.62
N ASP A 133 45.37 -26.23 -8.83
CA ASP A 133 44.85 -27.06 -7.74
C ASP A 133 44.26 -26.22 -6.63
N TYR A 134 44.95 -25.13 -6.25
CA TYR A 134 44.42 -24.20 -5.28
C TYR A 134 43.06 -23.60 -5.73
N GLN A 135 42.96 -23.11 -6.98
CA GLN A 135 41.72 -22.57 -7.52
C GLN A 135 40.60 -23.62 -7.56
N ARG A 136 40.94 -24.90 -7.83
CA ARG A 136 39.96 -25.99 -7.78
C ARG A 136 39.44 -26.22 -6.36
N LEU A 137 40.31 -26.20 -5.33
CA LEU A 137 39.89 -26.32 -3.94
C LEU A 137 39.00 -25.15 -3.51
N GLU A 138 39.35 -23.92 -3.90
CA GLU A 138 38.56 -22.71 -3.66
C GLU A 138 37.17 -22.83 -4.29
N ALA A 139 37.08 -23.21 -5.57
CA ALA A 139 35.81 -23.38 -6.27
C ALA A 139 34.95 -24.48 -5.62
N THR A 140 35.56 -25.60 -5.21
CA THR A 140 34.87 -26.71 -4.55
C THR A 140 34.28 -26.25 -3.19
N SER A 141 35.08 -25.54 -2.40
CA SER A 141 34.63 -24.99 -1.12
C SER A 141 33.49 -24.00 -1.30
N SER A 142 33.59 -23.10 -2.29
CA SER A 142 32.55 -22.11 -2.63
C SER A 142 31.24 -22.78 -3.06
N THR A 143 31.32 -23.84 -3.89
CA THR A 143 30.13 -24.59 -4.33
C THR A 143 29.49 -25.33 -3.17
N ALA A 144 30.30 -26.00 -2.32
CA ALA A 144 29.79 -26.68 -1.13
C ALA A 144 29.12 -25.70 -0.15
N LYS A 145 29.69 -24.50 0.06
CA LYS A 145 29.12 -23.43 0.85
C LYS A 145 27.74 -23.02 0.33
N SER A 146 27.63 -22.76 -0.97
CA SER A 146 26.36 -22.39 -1.60
C SER A 146 25.28 -23.47 -1.44
N SER A 147 25.68 -24.74 -1.52
CA SER A 147 24.78 -25.87 -1.31
C SER A 147 24.31 -25.98 0.16
N PHE A 148 25.22 -25.74 1.11
CA PHE A 148 24.88 -25.69 2.52
C PHE A 148 23.93 -24.54 2.84
N GLU A 149 24.20 -23.31 2.37
CA GLU A 149 23.33 -22.15 2.54
C GLU A 149 21.94 -22.35 1.89
N SER A 150 21.87 -23.08 0.78
CA SER A 150 20.59 -23.45 0.17
C SER A 150 19.79 -24.38 1.09
N ALA A 151 20.42 -25.39 1.66
CA ALA A 151 19.76 -26.32 2.58
C ALA A 151 19.32 -25.63 3.89
N GLU A 152 20.05 -24.60 4.35
CA GLU A 152 19.62 -23.75 5.48
C GLU A 152 18.33 -23.00 5.15
N ARG A 153 18.27 -22.37 3.97
CA ARG A 153 17.06 -21.65 3.53
C ARG A 153 15.87 -22.59 3.33
N ASP A 154 16.11 -23.81 2.82
CA ASP A 154 15.05 -24.81 2.66
C ASP A 154 14.50 -25.27 3.99
N LEU A 155 15.35 -25.44 5.02
CA LEU A 155 14.91 -25.73 6.38
C LEU A 155 14.15 -24.55 6.99
N ASP A 156 14.62 -23.32 6.82
CA ASP A 156 13.88 -22.15 7.33
C ASP A 156 12.52 -21.98 6.62
N ALA A 157 12.45 -22.31 5.33
CA ALA A 157 11.23 -22.26 4.55
C ALA A 157 10.14 -23.27 4.99
N THR A 158 10.47 -24.25 5.86
CA THR A 158 9.48 -25.13 6.51
C THR A 158 8.71 -24.43 7.63
N ARG A 159 9.09 -23.20 7.98
CA ARG A 159 8.47 -22.39 9.04
C ARG A 159 7.81 -21.19 8.45
N LEU A 160 6.49 -21.13 8.55
CA LEU A 160 5.72 -19.99 8.06
C LEU A 160 5.60 -18.93 9.16
N ARG A 161 6.07 -17.72 8.89
CA ARG A 161 6.06 -16.61 9.83
C ARG A 161 5.26 -15.43 9.31
N ALA A 162 4.63 -14.69 10.23
CA ALA A 162 3.91 -13.46 9.92
C ALA A 162 4.89 -12.34 9.52
N PRO A 163 4.75 -11.72 8.34
CA PRO A 163 5.64 -10.63 7.89
C PRO A 163 5.36 -9.29 8.58
N PHE A 164 4.18 -9.09 9.12
CA PHE A 164 3.77 -7.93 9.89
C PHE A 164 2.76 -8.34 10.97
N ALA A 165 2.49 -7.47 11.93
CA ALA A 165 1.47 -7.69 12.96
C ALA A 165 0.07 -7.45 12.37
N GLY A 166 -0.90 -8.29 12.74
CA GLY A 166 -2.27 -8.21 12.24
C GLY A 166 -3.09 -9.42 12.64
N PHE A 167 -4.18 -9.68 11.93
CA PHE A 167 -5.12 -10.77 12.19
C PHE A 167 -5.12 -11.80 11.07
N ILE A 168 -5.21 -13.07 11.41
CA ILE A 168 -5.46 -14.14 10.45
C ILE A 168 -6.91 -14.02 9.96
N ALA A 169 -7.08 -13.59 8.70
CA ALA A 169 -8.40 -13.39 8.12
C ALA A 169 -9.03 -14.69 7.64
N VAL A 170 -8.25 -15.54 6.96
CA VAL A 170 -8.73 -16.81 6.39
C VAL A 170 -7.63 -17.86 6.49
N ARG A 171 -8.02 -19.10 6.78
CA ARG A 171 -7.20 -20.31 6.75
C ARG A 171 -7.69 -21.22 5.61
N TYR A 172 -6.78 -21.72 4.79
CA TYR A 172 -7.11 -22.50 3.59
C TYR A 172 -6.75 -23.98 3.69
N VAL A 173 -6.05 -24.41 4.75
CA VAL A 173 -5.50 -25.76 4.90
C VAL A 173 -5.76 -26.31 6.29
N GLU A 174 -5.69 -27.64 6.43
CA GLU A 174 -5.86 -28.34 7.69
C GLU A 174 -4.56 -29.01 8.15
N ASN A 175 -4.48 -29.37 9.45
CA ASN A 175 -3.35 -30.14 9.98
C ASN A 175 -3.25 -31.50 9.26
N PHE A 176 -2.00 -31.94 9.02
CA PHE A 176 -1.66 -33.20 8.36
C PHE A 176 -2.00 -33.25 6.87
N GLU A 177 -2.28 -32.11 6.26
CA GLU A 177 -2.45 -31.98 4.82
C GLU A 177 -1.09 -31.90 4.12
N GLU A 178 -0.98 -32.52 2.93
CA GLU A 178 0.20 -32.38 2.08
C GLU A 178 0.17 -31.03 1.35
N ILE A 179 1.15 -30.18 1.62
CA ILE A 179 1.25 -28.81 1.06
C ILE A 179 2.21 -28.80 -0.11
N VAL A 180 1.75 -28.23 -1.21
CA VAL A 180 2.60 -27.94 -2.38
C VAL A 180 3.24 -26.56 -2.21
N ALA A 181 4.47 -26.40 -2.70
CA ALA A 181 5.14 -25.09 -2.68
C ALA A 181 4.27 -24.00 -3.33
N GLN A 182 4.18 -22.84 -2.66
CA GLN A 182 3.35 -21.68 -3.02
C GLN A 182 1.82 -21.89 -2.85
N GLN A 183 1.37 -23.00 -2.29
CA GLN A 183 -0.02 -23.17 -1.90
C GLN A 183 -0.38 -22.19 -0.77
N LEU A 184 -1.52 -21.51 -0.92
CA LEU A 184 -2.02 -20.54 0.05
C LEU A 184 -2.42 -21.25 1.35
N VAL A 185 -1.87 -20.78 2.47
CA VAL A 185 -2.14 -21.33 3.82
C VAL A 185 -3.00 -20.35 4.62
N TYR A 186 -2.62 -19.08 4.65
CA TYR A 186 -3.33 -18.04 5.37
C TYR A 186 -3.43 -16.75 4.55
N THR A 187 -4.46 -15.96 4.82
CA THR A 187 -4.50 -14.53 4.49
C THR A 187 -4.39 -13.74 5.79
N LEU A 188 -3.40 -12.83 5.85
CA LEU A 188 -3.12 -11.94 6.98
C LEU A 188 -3.51 -10.51 6.61
N HIS A 189 -4.27 -9.85 7.48
CA HIS A 189 -4.67 -8.44 7.40
C HIS A 189 -4.03 -7.66 8.55
N ASP A 190 -3.71 -6.35 8.33
CA ASP A 190 -3.29 -5.43 9.39
C ASP A 190 -4.43 -4.83 10.17
#